data_5672b97ca93eff8e733e4def867395a2
#
_entry.id   5672b97ca93eff8e733e4def867395a2
#
_cell.length_a   1.000
_cell.length_b   1.000
_cell.length_c   1.000
_cell.angle_alpha   90.00
_cell.angle_beta   90.00
_cell.angle_gamma   90.00
#
_symmetry.space_group_name_H-M   'P 1'
#
loop_
_entity.id
_entity.type
_entity.pdbx_description
1 polymer ?
#
loop_
_entity_poly.entity_id
_entity_poly.type
_entity_poly.pdbx_seq_one_letter_code
_entity_poly.pdbx_strand_id
1 'polypeptide(L)'
;MSPNRQLRKHLEEYIRDYSLSDSESKQAHEYLGAVTSGYYKGRDPKLIAWTACNMVLKRRRDGSDSKARSESLGFDPKKVAQIEWRIVKAQTNRGEMPPDKKSEWVEFEIKDIYGHMLKEENVHISRGKNFIFILNSIQDDVDVMEFSPHSIASSIIWIELNSSAKIFTRSEISKLTNVPEKDISESLPIVRLAWEQSPKYIPPEFGPQD
;
A
#
# COMPACT_ATOMS: atom_id res chain seq x y z
N MET A 1 12.42 -5.97 -30.31
CA MET A 1 12.83 -6.42 -28.97
C MET A 1 11.64 -7.08 -28.30
N SER A 2 11.81 -8.23 -27.64
CA SER A 2 10.70 -8.83 -26.88
C SER A 2 10.30 -7.93 -25.69
N PRO A 3 9.02 -7.83 -25.33
CA PRO A 3 8.57 -7.03 -24.21
C PRO A 3 9.34 -7.29 -22.90
N ASN A 4 9.69 -8.55 -22.62
CA ASN A 4 10.46 -8.95 -21.44
C ASN A 4 11.89 -8.37 -21.44
N ARG A 5 12.50 -8.16 -22.59
CA ARG A 5 13.86 -7.59 -22.68
C ARG A 5 13.84 -6.09 -22.38
N GLN A 6 12.80 -5.39 -22.81
CA GLN A 6 12.63 -3.96 -22.50
C GLN A 6 12.36 -3.74 -21.01
N LEU A 7 11.48 -4.55 -20.42
CA LEU A 7 11.18 -4.49 -19.00
C LEU A 7 12.43 -4.68 -18.13
N ARG A 8 13.21 -5.73 -18.40
CA ARG A 8 14.46 -5.97 -17.67
C ARG A 8 15.46 -4.82 -17.86
N LYS A 9 15.60 -4.30 -19.07
CA LYS A 9 16.48 -3.15 -19.33
C LYS A 9 16.10 -1.95 -18.47
N HIS A 10 14.81 -1.58 -18.42
CA HIS A 10 14.36 -0.45 -17.60
C HIS A 10 14.49 -0.73 -16.10
N LEU A 11 14.27 -1.96 -15.65
CA LEU A 11 14.51 -2.30 -14.26
C LEU A 11 15.98 -2.14 -13.87
N GLU A 12 16.92 -2.60 -14.69
CA GLU A 12 18.37 -2.41 -14.48
C GLU A 12 18.76 -0.93 -14.44
N GLU A 13 18.13 -0.10 -15.28
CA GLU A 13 18.33 1.35 -15.26
C GLU A 13 17.92 1.92 -13.90
N TYR A 14 16.72 1.60 -13.38
CA TYR A 14 16.25 2.06 -12.08
C TYR A 14 17.05 1.50 -10.89
N ILE A 15 17.44 0.21 -10.94
CA ILE A 15 18.31 -0.40 -9.93
C ILE A 15 19.59 0.41 -9.77
N ARG A 16 20.22 0.78 -10.85
CA ARG A 16 21.45 1.60 -10.87
C ARG A 16 21.18 3.03 -10.39
N ASP A 17 20.15 3.68 -10.95
CA ASP A 17 19.85 5.09 -10.68
C ASP A 17 19.48 5.33 -9.20
N TYR A 18 18.85 4.34 -8.56
CA TYR A 18 18.48 4.39 -7.13
C TYR A 18 19.43 3.61 -6.23
N SER A 19 20.55 3.12 -6.77
CA SER A 19 21.59 2.41 -6.02
C SER A 19 21.03 1.31 -5.12
N LEU A 20 20.24 0.40 -5.72
CA LEU A 20 19.72 -0.77 -4.99
C LEU A 20 20.86 -1.73 -4.67
N SER A 21 20.86 -2.25 -3.45
CA SER A 21 21.77 -3.33 -3.04
C SER A 21 21.46 -4.65 -3.80
N ASP A 22 22.36 -5.61 -3.74
CA ASP A 22 22.16 -6.92 -4.40
C ASP A 22 20.88 -7.62 -3.93
N SER A 23 20.58 -7.56 -2.64
CA SER A 23 19.35 -8.12 -2.06
C SER A 23 18.09 -7.40 -2.54
N GLU A 24 18.12 -6.09 -2.61
CA GLU A 24 17.03 -5.24 -3.12
C GLU A 24 16.84 -5.44 -4.63
N SER A 25 17.93 -5.54 -5.38
CA SER A 25 17.91 -5.86 -6.81
C SER A 25 17.23 -7.19 -7.07
N LYS A 26 17.62 -8.24 -6.33
CA LYS A 26 16.99 -9.55 -6.41
C LYS A 26 15.48 -9.47 -6.13
N GLN A 27 15.08 -8.74 -5.10
CA GLN A 27 13.68 -8.55 -4.75
C GLN A 27 12.89 -7.80 -5.84
N ALA A 28 13.47 -6.76 -6.46
CA ALA A 28 12.85 -6.06 -7.58
C ALA A 28 12.62 -6.99 -8.79
N HIS A 29 13.58 -7.88 -9.07
CA HIS A 29 13.42 -8.90 -10.11
C HIS A 29 12.35 -9.94 -9.77
N GLU A 30 12.21 -10.34 -8.50
CA GLU A 30 11.15 -11.23 -8.02
C GLU A 30 9.79 -10.60 -8.21
N TYR A 31 9.61 -9.31 -7.89
CA TYR A 31 8.37 -8.57 -8.13
C TYR A 31 8.04 -8.50 -9.60
N LEU A 32 9.01 -8.19 -10.45
CA LEU A 32 8.79 -8.17 -11.89
C LEU A 32 8.41 -9.56 -12.43
N GLY A 33 9.03 -10.62 -11.90
CA GLY A 33 8.75 -12.01 -12.27
C GLY A 33 7.42 -12.55 -11.77
N ALA A 34 6.82 -11.94 -10.74
CA ALA A 34 5.53 -12.36 -10.20
C ALA A 34 4.38 -12.12 -11.18
N VAL A 35 4.52 -11.14 -12.07
CA VAL A 35 3.46 -10.78 -13.01
C VAL A 35 3.62 -11.57 -14.31
N THR A 36 2.56 -12.21 -14.78
CA THR A 36 2.59 -13.02 -16.00
C THR A 36 2.81 -12.18 -17.24
N SER A 37 3.46 -12.77 -18.26
CA SER A 37 3.76 -12.10 -19.54
C SER A 37 2.53 -11.51 -20.25
N GLY A 38 1.35 -12.09 -20.04
CA GLY A 38 0.09 -11.57 -20.58
C GLY A 38 -0.33 -10.22 -20.01
N TYR A 39 0.06 -9.91 -18.77
CA TYR A 39 -0.25 -8.64 -18.13
C TYR A 39 0.49 -7.44 -18.74
N TYR A 40 1.69 -7.66 -19.26
CA TYR A 40 2.52 -6.60 -19.84
C TYR A 40 2.05 -6.14 -21.24
N LYS A 41 1.22 -6.92 -21.90
CA LYS A 41 0.76 -6.63 -23.26
C LYS A 41 -0.02 -5.31 -23.30
N GLY A 42 0.49 -4.35 -24.05
CA GLY A 42 -0.13 -3.03 -24.22
C GLY A 42 0.08 -2.03 -23.08
N ARG A 43 0.93 -2.35 -22.08
CA ARG A 43 1.29 -1.42 -20.98
C ARG A 43 2.69 -0.89 -21.16
N ASP A 44 2.94 0.31 -20.59
CA ASP A 44 4.25 0.95 -20.60
C ASP A 44 5.27 0.12 -19.81
N PRO A 45 6.33 -0.41 -20.46
CA PRO A 45 7.36 -1.20 -19.79
C PRO A 45 8.11 -0.42 -18.70
N LYS A 46 8.29 0.90 -18.91
CA LYS A 46 8.97 1.76 -17.93
C LYS A 46 8.17 1.85 -16.63
N LEU A 47 6.85 2.04 -16.73
CA LEU A 47 5.97 2.13 -15.57
C LEU A 47 5.96 0.82 -14.76
N ILE A 48 5.95 -0.34 -15.43
CA ILE A 48 5.96 -1.64 -14.74
C ILE A 48 7.31 -1.87 -14.04
N ALA A 49 8.42 -1.61 -14.72
CA ALA A 49 9.76 -1.73 -14.16
C ALA A 49 9.95 -0.76 -12.99
N TRP A 50 9.47 0.48 -13.13
CA TRP A 50 9.46 1.45 -12.05
C TRP A 50 8.69 0.94 -10.84
N THR A 51 7.49 0.41 -11.05
CA THR A 51 6.66 -0.09 -9.93
C THR A 51 7.40 -1.15 -9.13
N ALA A 52 8.03 -2.13 -9.77
CA ALA A 52 8.82 -3.15 -9.09
C ALA A 52 9.98 -2.57 -8.27
N CYS A 53 10.70 -1.58 -8.82
CA CYS A 53 11.75 -0.86 -8.12
C CYS A 53 11.19 -0.05 -6.94
N ASN A 54 10.09 0.69 -7.16
CA ASN A 54 9.46 1.53 -6.14
C ASN A 54 8.93 0.72 -4.94
N MET A 55 8.43 -0.50 -5.16
CA MET A 55 8.03 -1.42 -4.10
C MET A 55 9.20 -1.77 -3.16
N VAL A 56 10.40 -1.91 -3.70
CA VAL A 56 11.61 -2.13 -2.88
C VAL A 56 11.99 -0.87 -2.13
N LEU A 57 11.97 0.29 -2.81
CA LEU A 57 12.29 1.59 -2.19
C LEU A 57 11.34 1.97 -1.06
N LYS A 58 10.05 1.61 -1.16
CA LYS A 58 9.09 1.80 -0.05
C LYS A 58 9.52 1.13 1.26
N ARG A 59 10.29 0.02 1.17
CA ARG A 59 10.78 -0.69 2.33
C ARG A 59 12.00 -0.04 2.99
N ARG A 60 12.65 0.88 2.30
CA ARG A 60 13.72 1.67 2.91
C ARG A 60 13.11 2.65 3.93
N ARG A 61 13.64 2.67 5.14
CA ARG A 61 13.23 3.62 6.18
C ARG A 61 13.88 5.00 5.99
N ASP A 62 13.99 5.46 4.76
CA ASP A 62 14.67 6.72 4.41
C ASP A 62 13.73 7.93 4.37
N GLY A 63 12.45 7.74 4.71
CA GLY A 63 11.45 8.82 4.72
C GLY A 63 11.07 9.35 3.33
N SER A 64 11.49 8.69 2.28
CA SER A 64 11.19 9.10 0.91
C SER A 64 9.75 8.72 0.52
N ASP A 65 9.07 9.67 -0.13
CA ASP A 65 7.68 9.57 -0.54
C ASP A 65 7.56 8.86 -1.90
N SER A 66 6.88 7.70 -1.92
CA SER A 66 6.64 6.89 -3.11
C SER A 66 5.83 7.63 -4.19
N LYS A 67 4.86 8.45 -3.79
CA LYS A 67 4.06 9.26 -4.70
C LYS A 67 4.91 10.32 -5.36
N ALA A 68 5.66 11.10 -4.57
CA ALA A 68 6.54 12.14 -5.08
C ALA A 68 7.61 11.58 -6.03
N ARG A 69 8.19 10.40 -5.71
CA ARG A 69 9.13 9.72 -6.62
C ARG A 69 8.48 9.33 -7.95
N SER A 70 7.27 8.82 -7.93
CA SER A 70 6.55 8.42 -9.14
C SER A 70 6.21 9.64 -10.00
N GLU A 71 5.74 10.72 -9.40
CA GLU A 71 5.42 11.98 -10.08
C GLU A 71 6.66 12.65 -10.69
N SER A 72 7.80 12.62 -10.00
CA SER A 72 9.06 13.17 -10.52
C SER A 72 9.56 12.47 -11.79
N LEU A 73 9.16 11.22 -12.00
CA LEU A 73 9.43 10.44 -13.21
C LEU A 73 8.31 10.56 -14.27
N GLY A 74 7.29 11.37 -14.00
CA GLY A 74 6.14 11.56 -14.89
C GLY A 74 5.14 10.39 -14.87
N PHE A 75 5.16 9.54 -13.85
CA PHE A 75 4.21 8.45 -13.69
C PHE A 75 3.02 8.86 -12.82
N ASP A 76 1.84 8.44 -13.24
CA ASP A 76 0.62 8.59 -12.45
C ASP A 76 0.66 7.62 -11.24
N PRO A 77 0.66 8.13 -9.99
CA PRO A 77 0.70 7.30 -8.78
C PRO A 77 -0.42 6.27 -8.69
N LYS A 78 -1.61 6.57 -9.24
CA LYS A 78 -2.73 5.63 -9.29
C LYS A 78 -2.42 4.41 -10.16
N LYS A 79 -1.75 4.62 -11.29
CA LYS A 79 -1.32 3.52 -12.17
C LYS A 79 -0.22 2.69 -11.52
N VAL A 80 0.70 3.33 -10.81
CA VAL A 80 1.74 2.64 -10.03
C VAL A 80 1.08 1.75 -8.97
N ALA A 81 0.17 2.29 -8.17
CA ALA A 81 -0.55 1.54 -7.13
C ALA A 81 -1.36 0.36 -7.69
N GLN A 82 -2.01 0.52 -8.86
CA GLN A 82 -2.73 -0.57 -9.53
C GLN A 82 -1.80 -1.72 -9.96
N ILE A 83 -0.61 -1.40 -10.46
CA ILE A 83 0.37 -2.43 -10.84
C ILE A 83 0.95 -3.10 -9.60
N GLU A 84 1.29 -2.34 -8.58
CA GLU A 84 1.76 -2.83 -7.30
C GLU A 84 0.78 -3.83 -6.68
N TRP A 85 -0.50 -3.45 -6.58
CA TRP A 85 -1.54 -4.38 -6.10
C TRP A 85 -1.57 -5.70 -6.90
N ARG A 86 -1.39 -5.66 -8.22
CA ARG A 86 -1.36 -6.88 -9.04
C ARG A 86 -0.11 -7.72 -8.79
N ILE A 87 1.02 -7.10 -8.55
CA ILE A 87 2.25 -7.82 -8.17
C ILE A 87 2.02 -8.55 -6.84
N VAL A 88 1.51 -7.85 -5.84
CA VAL A 88 1.19 -8.42 -4.52
C VAL A 88 0.18 -9.55 -4.66
N LYS A 89 -0.92 -9.35 -5.40
CA LYS A 89 -1.92 -10.39 -5.63
C LYS A 89 -1.34 -11.63 -6.34
N ALA A 90 -0.47 -11.42 -7.32
CA ALA A 90 0.18 -12.53 -8.03
C ALA A 90 1.10 -13.33 -7.10
N GLN A 91 1.80 -12.68 -6.18
CA GLN A 91 2.61 -13.35 -5.15
C GLN A 91 1.73 -14.10 -4.13
N THR A 92 0.63 -13.47 -3.69
CA THR A 92 -0.33 -14.07 -2.75
C THR A 92 -1.03 -15.29 -3.34
N ASN A 93 -1.49 -15.21 -4.61
CA ASN A 93 -2.18 -16.33 -5.28
C ASN A 93 -1.26 -17.53 -5.59
N ARG A 94 0.04 -17.35 -5.51
CA ARG A 94 1.01 -18.46 -5.64
C ARG A 94 1.20 -19.24 -4.33
N GLY A 95 0.49 -18.87 -3.27
CA GLY A 95 0.65 -19.46 -1.94
C GLY A 95 2.01 -19.12 -1.29
N GLU A 96 2.70 -18.13 -1.83
CA GLU A 96 4.08 -17.78 -1.44
C GLU A 96 4.12 -16.70 -0.35
N MET A 97 2.98 -16.06 -0.04
CA MET A 97 2.93 -14.99 0.97
C MET A 97 2.09 -15.44 2.17
N PRO A 98 2.72 -15.89 3.26
CA PRO A 98 2.01 -16.19 4.48
C PRO A 98 1.35 -14.94 5.09
N PRO A 99 0.29 -15.09 5.92
CA PRO A 99 -0.48 -13.97 6.50
C PRO A 99 0.35 -12.93 7.24
N ASP A 100 1.40 -13.37 7.94
CA ASP A 100 2.37 -12.50 8.61
C ASP A 100 3.05 -11.52 7.65
N LYS A 101 3.42 -11.98 6.45
CA LYS A 101 3.97 -11.11 5.40
C LYS A 101 2.95 -10.14 4.82
N LYS A 102 1.67 -10.50 4.79
CA LYS A 102 0.63 -9.59 4.32
C LYS A 102 0.42 -8.44 5.30
N SER A 103 0.42 -8.72 6.61
CA SER A 103 0.37 -7.68 7.63
C SER A 103 1.57 -6.73 7.57
N GLU A 104 2.78 -7.22 7.27
CA GLU A 104 3.94 -6.38 6.99
C GLU A 104 3.70 -5.41 5.83
N TRP A 105 3.07 -5.87 4.74
CA TRP A 105 2.72 -5.02 3.61
C TRP A 105 1.70 -3.95 3.99
N VAL A 106 0.68 -4.30 4.77
CA VAL A 106 -0.30 -3.33 5.29
C VAL A 106 0.41 -2.28 6.15
N GLU A 107 1.35 -2.70 7.00
CA GLU A 107 2.14 -1.79 7.83
C GLU A 107 2.98 -0.82 6.98
N PHE A 108 3.61 -1.30 5.90
CA PHE A 108 4.36 -0.43 4.97
C PHE A 108 3.43 0.57 4.27
N GLU A 109 2.28 0.13 3.78
CA GLU A 109 1.32 1.02 3.15
C GLU A 109 0.81 2.10 4.12
N ILE A 110 0.50 1.72 5.36
CA ILE A 110 0.11 2.68 6.41
C ILE A 110 1.22 3.70 6.62
N LYS A 111 2.48 3.27 6.72
CA LYS A 111 3.61 4.18 6.96
C LYS A 111 3.86 5.12 5.78
N ASP A 112 3.75 4.61 4.54
CA ASP A 112 3.92 5.42 3.32
C ASP A 112 2.82 6.49 3.22
N ILE A 113 1.56 6.09 3.36
CA ILE A 113 0.41 6.99 3.30
C ILE A 113 0.49 8.02 4.44
N TYR A 114 0.78 7.57 5.66
CA TYR A 114 0.88 8.44 6.83
C TYR A 114 2.03 9.44 6.71
N GLY A 115 3.19 9.01 6.21
CA GLY A 115 4.32 9.89 5.94
C GLY A 115 3.97 11.00 4.93
N HIS A 116 3.14 10.69 3.94
CA HIS A 116 2.61 11.66 2.99
C HIS A 116 1.62 12.64 3.65
N MET A 117 0.66 12.11 4.44
CA MET A 117 -0.32 12.92 5.17
C MET A 117 0.31 13.90 6.17
N LEU A 118 1.40 13.51 6.84
CA LEU A 118 2.14 14.39 7.75
C LEU A 118 2.69 15.63 7.02
N LYS A 119 3.05 15.50 5.77
CA LYS A 119 3.62 16.58 4.95
C LYS A 119 2.54 17.52 4.38
N GLU A 120 1.44 16.95 3.90
CA GLU A 120 0.42 17.70 3.16
C GLU A 120 -0.78 18.16 4.03
N GLU A 121 -1.18 17.39 5.03
CA GLU A 121 -2.46 17.58 5.73
C GLU A 121 -2.34 18.01 7.20
N ASN A 122 -1.13 18.29 7.70
CA ASN A 122 -0.89 18.62 9.11
C ASN A 122 -1.50 17.60 10.11
N VAL A 123 -1.51 16.32 9.76
CA VAL A 123 -1.99 15.26 10.64
C VAL A 123 -0.99 15.05 11.78
N HIS A 124 -1.49 14.98 13.01
CA HIS A 124 -0.62 14.92 14.20
C HIS A 124 0.18 13.61 14.28
N ILE A 125 1.48 13.71 14.61
CA ILE A 125 2.44 12.57 14.69
C ILE A 125 1.96 11.44 15.61
N SER A 126 1.17 11.75 16.65
CA SER A 126 0.67 10.75 17.61
C SER A 126 -0.23 9.67 17.00
N ARG A 127 -0.88 9.94 15.86
CA ARG A 127 -1.85 9.02 15.23
C ARG A 127 -1.20 7.80 14.56
N GLY A 128 0.05 7.88 14.16
CA GLY A 128 0.74 6.75 13.54
C GLY A 128 0.78 5.49 14.41
N LYS A 129 0.79 5.63 15.73
CA LYS A 129 0.77 4.50 16.68
C LYS A 129 -0.59 3.79 16.66
N ASN A 130 -1.68 4.53 16.51
CA ASN A 130 -3.03 3.98 16.51
C ASN A 130 -3.30 3.15 15.27
N PHE A 131 -2.81 3.56 14.10
CA PHE A 131 -2.92 2.75 12.87
C PHE A 131 -2.30 1.36 13.05
N ILE A 132 -1.08 1.32 13.58
CA ILE A 132 -0.36 0.06 13.83
C ILE A 132 -1.05 -0.76 14.93
N PHE A 133 -1.61 -0.12 15.93
CA PHE A 133 -2.37 -0.78 16.98
C PHE A 133 -3.63 -1.46 16.41
N ILE A 134 -4.39 -0.79 15.55
CA ILE A 134 -5.54 -1.37 14.85
C ILE A 134 -5.09 -2.57 14.01
N LEU A 135 -4.04 -2.41 13.19
CA LEU A 135 -3.51 -3.49 12.36
C LEU A 135 -3.17 -4.73 13.20
N ASN A 136 -2.39 -4.56 14.28
CA ASN A 136 -1.98 -5.65 15.16
C ASN A 136 -3.16 -6.35 15.88
N SER A 137 -4.32 -5.73 15.87
CA SER A 137 -5.52 -6.26 16.49
C SER A 137 -6.37 -7.11 15.54
N ILE A 138 -6.20 -6.91 14.23
CA ILE A 138 -6.99 -7.56 13.17
C ILE A 138 -6.15 -8.38 12.19
N GLN A 139 -4.83 -8.45 12.37
CA GLN A 139 -3.92 -9.10 11.42
C GLN A 139 -4.14 -10.61 11.26
N ASP A 140 -4.76 -11.24 12.26
CA ASP A 140 -5.06 -12.67 12.24
C ASP A 140 -6.47 -12.97 11.71
N ASP A 141 -7.25 -11.94 11.38
CA ASP A 141 -8.59 -12.09 10.83
C ASP A 141 -8.53 -12.49 9.34
N VAL A 142 -9.09 -13.66 9.03
CA VAL A 142 -9.03 -14.26 7.69
C VAL A 142 -9.78 -13.42 6.68
N ASP A 143 -10.96 -12.92 7.04
CA ASP A 143 -11.82 -12.16 6.13
C ASP A 143 -11.17 -10.81 5.80
N VAL A 144 -10.53 -10.16 6.78
CA VAL A 144 -9.73 -8.94 6.55
C VAL A 144 -8.58 -9.24 5.60
N MET A 145 -7.88 -10.36 5.80
CA MET A 145 -6.71 -10.72 5.02
C MET A 145 -7.03 -11.19 3.59
N GLU A 146 -8.29 -11.30 3.19
CA GLU A 146 -8.69 -11.50 1.79
C GLU A 146 -8.50 -10.23 0.93
N PHE A 147 -8.59 -9.05 1.54
CA PHE A 147 -8.43 -7.77 0.81
C PHE A 147 -6.97 -7.47 0.46
N SER A 148 -6.79 -6.52 -0.45
CA SER A 148 -5.44 -6.03 -0.78
C SER A 148 -4.83 -5.27 0.40
N PRO A 149 -3.49 -5.30 0.59
CA PRO A 149 -2.84 -4.49 1.62
C PRO A 149 -3.20 -3.01 1.55
N HIS A 150 -3.34 -2.44 0.34
CA HIS A 150 -3.74 -1.05 0.14
C HIS A 150 -5.16 -0.76 0.64
N SER A 151 -6.11 -1.68 0.38
CA SER A 151 -7.50 -1.54 0.82
C SER A 151 -7.59 -1.64 2.34
N ILE A 152 -6.87 -2.59 2.96
CA ILE A 152 -6.81 -2.74 4.42
C ILE A 152 -6.20 -1.48 5.05
N ALA A 153 -5.04 -1.02 4.56
CA ALA A 153 -4.37 0.18 5.05
C ALA A 153 -5.28 1.42 4.96
N SER A 154 -5.95 1.61 3.81
CA SER A 154 -6.89 2.73 3.62
C SER A 154 -8.08 2.67 4.57
N SER A 155 -8.60 1.46 4.83
CA SER A 155 -9.71 1.26 5.78
C SER A 155 -9.29 1.55 7.22
N ILE A 156 -8.10 1.11 7.63
CA ILE A 156 -7.53 1.42 8.96
C ILE A 156 -7.34 2.93 9.12
N ILE A 157 -6.78 3.59 8.12
CA ILE A 157 -6.57 5.04 8.12
C ILE A 157 -7.92 5.76 8.21
N TRP A 158 -8.93 5.32 7.44
CA TRP A 158 -10.27 5.90 7.52
C TRP A 158 -10.88 5.76 8.92
N ILE A 159 -10.80 4.57 9.54
CA ILE A 159 -11.33 4.29 10.88
C ILE A 159 -10.70 5.24 11.90
N GLU A 160 -9.38 5.34 11.92
CA GLU A 160 -8.66 6.19 12.88
C GLU A 160 -8.93 7.68 12.65
N LEU A 161 -8.93 8.15 11.42
CA LEU A 161 -9.20 9.56 11.13
C LEU A 161 -10.62 9.97 11.49
N ASN A 162 -11.59 9.08 11.31
CA ASN A 162 -12.99 9.33 11.66
C ASN A 162 -13.33 9.04 13.12
N SER A 163 -12.38 8.55 13.92
CA SER A 163 -12.50 8.49 15.38
C SER A 163 -12.32 9.87 16.04
N SER A 164 -12.00 10.89 15.28
CA SER A 164 -11.76 12.26 15.73
C SER A 164 -12.79 13.25 15.15
N ALA A 165 -12.76 14.49 15.63
CA ALA A 165 -13.75 15.53 15.27
C ALA A 165 -13.82 15.90 13.76
N LYS A 166 -12.80 15.58 12.97
CA LYS A 166 -12.83 15.80 11.51
C LYS A 166 -13.27 14.52 10.82
N ILE A 167 -14.38 14.54 10.13
CA ILE A 167 -14.91 13.42 9.35
C ILE A 167 -14.32 13.48 7.94
N PHE A 168 -13.66 12.39 7.55
CA PHE A 168 -13.17 12.19 6.18
C PHE A 168 -14.15 11.33 5.39
N THR A 169 -14.51 11.78 4.21
CA THR A 169 -15.31 10.99 3.26
C THR A 169 -14.47 9.91 2.62
N ARG A 170 -15.11 8.85 2.08
CA ARG A 170 -14.42 7.80 1.32
C ARG A 170 -13.67 8.37 0.11
N SER A 171 -14.23 9.39 -0.53
CA SER A 171 -13.61 10.07 -1.67
C SER A 171 -12.31 10.79 -1.27
N GLU A 172 -12.28 11.44 -0.10
CA GLU A 172 -11.07 12.08 0.42
C GLU A 172 -9.99 11.04 0.75
N ILE A 173 -10.37 9.95 1.42
CA ILE A 173 -9.42 8.85 1.69
C ILE A 173 -8.93 8.21 0.38
N SER A 174 -9.81 8.00 -0.60
CA SER A 174 -9.40 7.50 -1.92
C SER A 174 -8.37 8.41 -2.60
N LYS A 175 -8.49 9.72 -2.46
CA LYS A 175 -7.51 10.69 -2.98
C LYS A 175 -6.19 10.62 -2.21
N LEU A 176 -6.25 10.53 -0.87
CA LEU A 176 -5.08 10.48 -0.01
C LEU A 176 -4.27 9.19 -0.22
N THR A 177 -4.97 8.06 -0.34
CA THR A 177 -4.34 6.72 -0.40
C THR A 177 -4.10 6.23 -1.82
N ASN A 178 -4.64 6.90 -2.84
CA ASN A 178 -4.68 6.44 -4.23
C ASN A 178 -5.36 5.07 -4.43
N VAL A 179 -6.19 4.64 -3.48
CA VAL A 179 -6.98 3.41 -3.56
C VAL A 179 -8.37 3.75 -4.10
N PRO A 180 -8.92 2.98 -5.06
CA PRO A 180 -10.27 3.21 -5.57
C PRO A 180 -11.31 3.23 -4.45
N GLU A 181 -12.25 4.17 -4.50
CA GLU A 181 -13.30 4.29 -3.49
C GLU A 181 -14.14 3.01 -3.34
N LYS A 182 -14.32 2.26 -4.44
CA LYS A 182 -14.97 0.95 -4.44
C LYS A 182 -14.24 -0.03 -3.53
N ASP A 183 -12.92 -0.14 -3.66
CA ASP A 183 -12.12 -1.11 -2.90
C ASP A 183 -12.13 -0.77 -1.40
N ILE A 184 -12.13 0.54 -1.07
CA ILE A 184 -12.31 1.00 0.32
C ILE A 184 -13.72 0.67 0.82
N SER A 185 -14.74 0.85 -0.01
CA SER A 185 -16.13 0.57 0.36
C SER A 185 -16.40 -0.91 0.61
N GLU A 186 -15.68 -1.79 -0.07
CA GLU A 186 -15.78 -3.23 0.12
C GLU A 186 -15.01 -3.71 1.36
N SER A 187 -13.82 -3.20 1.62
CA SER A 187 -12.97 -3.63 2.74
C SER A 187 -13.34 -2.99 4.08
N LEU A 188 -13.78 -1.72 4.08
CA LEU A 188 -14.03 -0.95 5.29
C LEU A 188 -15.01 -1.60 6.28
N PRO A 189 -16.17 -2.14 5.86
CA PRO A 189 -17.10 -2.77 6.80
C PRO A 189 -16.49 -4.00 7.50
N ILE A 190 -15.70 -4.78 6.78
CA ILE A 190 -15.06 -6.00 7.30
C ILE A 190 -13.93 -5.63 8.26
N VAL A 191 -13.06 -4.71 7.87
CA VAL A 191 -11.96 -4.20 8.71
C VAL A 191 -12.51 -3.57 9.99
N ARG A 192 -13.59 -2.79 9.88
CA ARG A 192 -14.25 -2.17 11.03
C ARG A 192 -14.86 -3.20 11.97
N LEU A 193 -15.59 -4.19 11.43
CA LEU A 193 -16.21 -5.25 12.24
C LEU A 193 -15.13 -6.05 12.98
N ALA A 194 -14.05 -6.47 12.31
CA ALA A 194 -12.94 -7.17 12.92
C ALA A 194 -12.28 -6.34 14.04
N TRP A 195 -12.14 -5.01 13.83
CA TRP A 195 -11.64 -4.10 14.85
C TRP A 195 -12.58 -4.00 16.05
N GLU A 196 -13.88 -3.79 15.84
CA GLU A 196 -14.89 -3.68 16.90
C GLU A 196 -15.04 -4.99 17.72
N GLN A 197 -14.77 -6.13 17.11
CA GLN A 197 -14.79 -7.45 17.76
C GLN A 197 -13.47 -7.82 18.44
N SER A 198 -12.41 -7.07 18.19
CA SER A 198 -11.11 -7.33 18.80
C SER A 198 -11.15 -7.12 20.30
N PRO A 199 -10.51 -8.02 21.10
CA PRO A 199 -10.35 -7.82 22.55
C PRO A 199 -9.58 -6.54 22.91
N LYS A 200 -8.89 -5.94 21.94
CA LYS A 200 -8.13 -4.70 22.09
C LYS A 200 -8.92 -3.47 21.66
N TYR A 201 -10.18 -3.64 21.25
CA TYR A 201 -11.00 -2.52 20.81
C TYR A 201 -11.19 -1.51 21.94
N ILE A 202 -10.84 -0.26 21.66
CA ILE A 202 -11.10 0.88 22.52
C ILE A 202 -12.15 1.72 21.79
N PRO A 203 -13.38 1.83 22.31
CA PRO A 203 -14.38 2.71 21.73
C PRO A 203 -13.84 4.13 21.65
N PRO A 204 -14.12 4.89 20.57
CA PRO A 204 -13.78 6.30 20.51
C PRO A 204 -14.45 7.03 21.70
N GLU A 205 -13.67 7.81 22.43
CA GLU A 205 -14.14 8.57 23.60
C GLU A 205 -15.18 9.65 23.25
N PHE A 206 -15.45 9.84 21.98
CA PHE A 206 -16.41 10.81 21.46
C PHE A 206 -17.62 10.10 20.85
N GLY A 207 -18.48 9.59 21.71
CA GLY A 207 -19.91 9.51 21.38
C GLY A 207 -20.46 10.92 21.17
N PRO A 208 -21.54 11.11 20.37
CA PRO A 208 -22.18 12.42 20.28
C PRO A 208 -22.51 12.87 21.71
N GLN A 209 -21.92 13.97 22.11
CA GLN A 209 -22.40 14.69 23.28
C GLN A 209 -23.73 15.28 22.83
N ASP A 210 -24.81 14.74 23.41
CA ASP A 210 -26.17 15.24 23.27
C ASP A 210 -26.26 16.75 23.57
#